data_46ce990c304fcc5d386f13eef2fee66e
#
_entry.id   46ce990c304fcc5d386f13eef2fee66e
#
_cell.length_a   1.000
_cell.length_b   1.000
_cell.length_c   1.000
_cell.angle_alpha   90.00
_cell.angle_beta   90.00
_cell.angle_gamma   90.00
#
_symmetry.space_group_name_H-M   'P 1'
#
loop_
_entity.id
_entity.type
_entity.pdbx_description
1 polymer ?
#
loop_
_entity_poly.entity_id
_entity_poly.type
_entity_poly.pdbx_seq_one_letter_code
_entity_poly.pdbx_strand_id
1 'polypeptide(L)'
;MAVVLSRASARTLLVALAIGLTGCASYAQRYAQANEEGLRAAGFTMRLADTPEKLASLQAITQRKVLVYTWLGQPYYVWPDARFCRCFYIGSEPQYQEYARLGFEQKLAQERQTAAEENEAASLFAESWGPSWGPW
;
A
#
# COMPACT_ATOMS: atom_id res chain seq x y z
N MET A 1 -28.39 34.86 -28.56
CA MET A 1 -27.04 34.89 -27.97
C MET A 1 -26.44 33.51 -28.09
N ALA A 2 -25.54 33.28 -29.03
CA ALA A 2 -24.86 32.00 -29.24
C ALA A 2 -23.67 31.94 -28.28
N VAL A 3 -23.72 30.96 -27.35
CA VAL A 3 -22.59 30.66 -26.48
C VAL A 3 -21.55 29.94 -27.31
N VAL A 4 -20.49 30.62 -27.67
CA VAL A 4 -19.30 30.03 -28.27
C VAL A 4 -18.58 29.26 -27.17
N LEU A 5 -18.89 27.99 -26.99
CA LEU A 5 -18.09 27.08 -26.19
C LEU A 5 -16.73 26.90 -26.88
N SER A 6 -15.75 27.59 -26.36
CA SER A 6 -14.37 27.55 -26.84
C SER A 6 -13.84 26.12 -26.85
N ARG A 7 -13.36 25.65 -27.98
CA ARG A 7 -12.68 24.35 -28.17
C ARG A 7 -11.50 24.13 -27.22
N ALA A 8 -11.01 25.19 -26.56
CA ALA A 8 -10.00 25.14 -25.53
C ALA A 8 -10.50 24.48 -24.22
N SER A 9 -11.76 24.69 -23.85
CA SER A 9 -12.32 24.17 -22.61
C SER A 9 -12.49 22.65 -22.61
N ALA A 10 -12.77 22.05 -23.77
CA ALA A 10 -12.91 20.60 -23.92
C ALA A 10 -11.55 19.89 -23.81
N ARG A 11 -10.48 20.49 -24.31
CA ARG A 11 -9.12 19.94 -24.26
C ARG A 11 -8.55 20.01 -22.84
N THR A 12 -8.80 21.08 -22.09
CA THR A 12 -8.37 21.22 -20.70
C THR A 12 -9.10 20.26 -19.76
N LEU A 13 -10.39 20.00 -19.99
CA LEU A 13 -11.16 19.00 -19.24
C LEU A 13 -10.68 17.56 -19.48
N LEU A 14 -10.32 17.21 -20.74
CA LEU A 14 -9.79 15.88 -21.07
C LEU A 14 -8.40 15.65 -20.46
N VAL A 15 -7.54 16.66 -20.41
CA VAL A 15 -6.21 16.56 -19.78
C VAL A 15 -6.34 16.43 -18.26
N ALA A 16 -7.24 17.15 -17.62
CA ALA A 16 -7.48 17.04 -16.17
C ALA A 16 -8.02 15.66 -15.78
N LEU A 17 -8.88 15.06 -16.61
CA LEU A 17 -9.42 13.73 -16.37
C LEU A 17 -8.35 12.63 -16.52
N ALA A 18 -7.41 12.78 -17.46
CA ALA A 18 -6.33 11.82 -17.67
C ALA A 18 -5.33 11.78 -16.49
N ILE A 19 -5.08 12.91 -15.84
CA ILE A 19 -4.15 13.00 -14.69
C ILE A 19 -4.72 12.29 -13.45
N GLY A 20 -6.05 12.33 -13.25
CA GLY A 20 -6.71 11.66 -12.12
C GLY A 20 -6.63 10.13 -12.17
N LEU A 21 -6.58 9.52 -13.36
CA LEU A 21 -6.56 8.05 -13.51
C LEU A 21 -5.17 7.43 -13.27
N THR A 22 -4.10 8.17 -13.44
CA THR A 22 -2.73 7.65 -13.23
C THR A 22 -2.35 7.55 -11.75
N GLY A 23 -2.94 8.37 -10.87
CA GLY A 23 -2.63 8.37 -9.44
C GLY A 23 -3.02 7.09 -8.70
N CYS A 24 -4.20 6.54 -8.97
CA CYS A 24 -4.68 5.33 -8.30
C CYS A 24 -3.90 4.06 -8.68
N ALA A 25 -3.46 3.96 -9.95
CA ALA A 25 -2.67 2.82 -10.42
C ALA A 25 -1.28 2.80 -9.76
N SER A 26 -0.64 3.96 -9.61
CA SER A 26 0.67 4.08 -8.97
C SER A 26 0.62 3.77 -7.47
N TYR A 27 -0.44 4.15 -6.77
CA TYR A 27 -0.61 3.81 -5.35
C TYR A 27 -0.76 2.31 -5.13
N ALA A 28 -1.63 1.64 -5.90
CA ALA A 28 -1.83 0.20 -5.79
C ALA A 28 -0.55 -0.60 -6.09
N GLN A 29 0.26 -0.14 -7.03
CA GLN A 29 1.54 -0.76 -7.34
C GLN A 29 2.56 -0.56 -6.22
N ARG A 30 2.69 0.65 -5.67
CA ARG A 30 3.58 0.91 -4.53
C ARG A 30 3.19 0.09 -3.30
N TYR A 31 1.89 -0.03 -3.03
CA TYR A 31 1.38 -0.87 -1.95
C TYR A 31 1.76 -2.34 -2.15
N ALA A 32 1.63 -2.88 -3.36
CA ALA A 32 2.04 -4.24 -3.67
C ALA A 32 3.55 -4.43 -3.45
N GLN A 33 4.39 -3.53 -3.97
CA GLN A 33 5.84 -3.57 -3.82
C GLN A 33 6.29 -3.51 -2.35
N ALA A 34 5.70 -2.64 -1.54
CA ALA A 34 6.02 -2.53 -0.11
C ALA A 34 5.69 -3.83 0.65
N ASN A 35 4.54 -4.47 0.34
CA ASN A 35 4.21 -5.77 0.92
C ASN A 35 5.17 -6.87 0.47
N GLU A 36 5.55 -6.91 -0.82
CA GLU A 36 6.51 -7.86 -1.35
C GLU A 36 7.89 -7.74 -0.69
N GLU A 37 8.35 -6.50 -0.45
CA GLU A 37 9.60 -6.26 0.27
C GLU A 37 9.52 -6.77 1.71
N GLY A 38 8.44 -6.52 2.42
CA GLY A 38 8.21 -7.03 3.77
C GLY A 38 8.17 -8.56 3.82
N LEU A 39 7.49 -9.19 2.86
CA LEU A 39 7.43 -10.66 2.75
C LEU A 39 8.81 -11.27 2.48
N ARG A 40 9.60 -10.68 1.58
CA ARG A 40 10.97 -11.13 1.32
C ARG A 40 11.86 -10.97 2.55
N ALA A 41 11.77 -9.82 3.23
CA ALA A 41 12.52 -9.56 4.46
C ALA A 41 12.18 -10.57 5.57
N ALA A 42 10.91 -11.01 5.65
CA ALA A 42 10.46 -12.04 6.57
C ALA A 42 10.83 -13.48 6.15
N GLY A 43 11.44 -13.66 4.98
CA GLY A 43 11.89 -14.96 4.49
C GLY A 43 10.85 -15.76 3.71
N PHE A 44 9.77 -15.14 3.24
CA PHE A 44 8.83 -15.78 2.32
C PHE A 44 9.51 -16.09 0.98
N THR A 45 9.13 -17.22 0.40
CA THR A 45 9.62 -17.64 -0.91
C THR A 45 8.64 -17.25 -2.01
N MET A 46 9.13 -16.59 -3.05
CA MET A 46 8.33 -16.23 -4.23
C MET A 46 8.18 -17.41 -5.18
N ARG A 47 6.99 -17.58 -5.75
CA ARG A 47 6.67 -18.54 -6.80
C ARG A 47 5.95 -17.85 -7.94
N LEU A 48 6.44 -17.99 -9.16
CA LEU A 48 5.86 -17.40 -10.36
C LEU A 48 4.73 -18.27 -10.92
N ALA A 49 3.68 -17.60 -11.39
CA ALA A 49 2.66 -18.22 -12.22
C ALA A 49 3.13 -18.19 -13.69
N ASP A 50 4.02 -19.11 -14.05
CA ASP A 50 4.76 -19.19 -15.31
C ASP A 50 3.97 -19.88 -16.45
N THR A 51 2.77 -20.40 -16.16
CA THR A 51 1.85 -20.96 -17.17
C THR A 51 0.49 -20.29 -17.10
N PRO A 52 -0.31 -20.32 -18.21
CA PRO A 52 -1.67 -19.78 -18.21
C PRO A 52 -2.59 -20.41 -17.16
N GLU A 53 -2.45 -21.72 -16.91
CA GLU A 53 -3.25 -22.46 -15.94
C GLU A 53 -2.92 -22.04 -14.51
N LYS A 54 -1.63 -21.88 -14.17
CA LYS A 54 -1.19 -21.37 -12.88
C LYS A 54 -1.66 -19.93 -12.66
N LEU A 55 -1.60 -19.09 -13.70
CA LEU A 55 -2.08 -17.71 -13.60
C LEU A 55 -3.60 -17.66 -13.38
N ALA A 56 -4.36 -18.49 -14.09
CA ALA A 56 -5.81 -18.59 -13.90
C ALA A 56 -6.16 -19.05 -12.47
N SER A 57 -5.45 -20.05 -11.93
CA SER A 57 -5.62 -20.51 -10.56
C SER A 57 -5.26 -19.40 -9.56
N LEU A 58 -4.19 -18.65 -9.81
CA LEU A 58 -3.77 -17.53 -8.96
C LEU A 58 -4.81 -16.39 -8.97
N GLN A 59 -5.41 -16.09 -10.11
CA GLN A 59 -6.45 -15.07 -10.25
C GLN A 59 -7.76 -15.44 -9.55
N ALA A 60 -8.03 -16.73 -9.36
CA ALA A 60 -9.26 -17.22 -8.75
C ALA A 60 -9.31 -17.06 -7.23
N ILE A 61 -8.18 -16.82 -6.57
CA ILE A 61 -8.10 -16.64 -5.11
C ILE A 61 -8.05 -15.17 -4.72
N THR A 62 -8.33 -14.87 -3.45
CA THR A 62 -8.30 -13.50 -2.93
C THR A 62 -6.91 -12.89 -3.07
N GLN A 63 -6.84 -11.72 -3.72
CA GLN A 63 -5.59 -11.06 -4.06
C GLN A 63 -5.09 -10.12 -2.96
N ARG A 64 -3.76 -10.04 -2.78
CA ARG A 64 -3.05 -9.08 -1.92
C ARG A 64 -3.48 -9.11 -0.46
N LYS A 65 -3.79 -10.31 0.03
CA LYS A 65 -4.03 -10.61 1.44
C LYS A 65 -3.32 -11.90 1.80
N VAL A 66 -2.90 -12.02 3.03
CA VAL A 66 -2.36 -13.28 3.53
C VAL A 66 -3.51 -14.28 3.70
N LEU A 67 -3.40 -15.41 3.03
CA LEU A 67 -4.30 -16.55 3.12
C LEU A 67 -3.60 -17.69 3.86
N VAL A 68 -4.34 -18.49 4.59
CA VAL A 68 -3.80 -19.64 5.32
C VAL A 68 -4.27 -20.92 4.64
N TYR A 69 -3.33 -21.77 4.26
CA TYR A 69 -3.60 -23.11 3.74
C TYR A 69 -2.93 -24.14 4.62
N THR A 70 -3.61 -25.27 4.83
CA THR A 70 -3.06 -26.40 5.57
C THR A 70 -2.57 -27.47 4.61
N TRP A 71 -1.31 -27.84 4.73
CA TRP A 71 -0.69 -28.92 3.98
C TRP A 71 -0.04 -29.91 4.95
N LEU A 72 -0.41 -31.18 4.88
CA LEU A 72 0.07 -32.24 5.78
C LEU A 72 -0.01 -31.87 7.27
N GLY A 73 -1.10 -31.18 7.67
CA GLY A 73 -1.31 -30.75 9.05
C GLY A 73 -0.51 -29.50 9.48
N GLN A 74 0.26 -28.90 8.57
CA GLN A 74 1.02 -27.68 8.85
C GLN A 74 0.40 -26.47 8.15
N PRO A 75 0.29 -25.30 8.82
CA PRO A 75 -0.18 -24.07 8.20
C PRO A 75 0.90 -23.47 7.30
N TYR A 76 0.48 -23.00 6.13
CA TYR A 76 1.27 -22.19 5.21
C TYR A 76 0.54 -20.90 4.92
N TYR A 77 1.28 -19.83 4.86
CA TYR A 77 0.80 -18.48 4.63
C TYR A 77 1.15 -18.05 3.22
N VAL A 78 0.13 -17.68 2.45
CA VAL A 78 0.27 -17.36 1.01
C VAL A 78 -0.25 -15.95 0.77
N TRP A 79 0.57 -15.14 0.11
CA TRP A 79 0.20 -13.81 -0.34
C TRP A 79 0.26 -13.72 -1.88
N PRO A 80 -0.91 -13.72 -2.57
CA PRO A 80 -0.96 -13.75 -4.03
C PRO A 80 -1.07 -12.36 -4.64
N ASP A 81 -0.37 -12.12 -5.77
CA ASP A 81 -0.56 -10.98 -6.65
C ASP A 81 -0.48 -11.39 -8.12
N ALA A 82 -1.64 -11.65 -8.70
CA ALA A 82 -1.77 -12.00 -10.11
C ALA A 82 -1.61 -10.80 -11.05
N ARG A 83 -1.72 -9.56 -10.53
CA ARG A 83 -1.75 -8.34 -11.34
C ARG A 83 -0.37 -7.76 -11.60
N PHE A 84 0.45 -7.60 -10.57
CA PHE A 84 1.73 -6.90 -10.69
C PHE A 84 2.89 -7.88 -10.88
N CYS A 85 3.13 -8.80 -9.94
CA CYS A 85 4.21 -9.75 -10.08
C CYS A 85 3.84 -11.03 -10.82
N ARG A 86 2.55 -11.36 -10.97
CA ARG A 86 2.05 -12.65 -11.46
C ARG A 86 2.67 -13.80 -10.65
N CYS A 87 2.70 -13.63 -9.36
CA CYS A 87 3.37 -14.50 -8.41
C CYS A 87 2.57 -14.64 -7.11
N PHE A 88 3.01 -15.56 -6.27
CA PHE A 88 2.64 -15.58 -4.86
C PHE A 88 3.87 -15.77 -3.99
N TYR A 89 3.78 -15.29 -2.77
CA TYR A 89 4.75 -15.51 -1.73
C TYR A 89 4.20 -16.57 -0.77
N ILE A 90 5.04 -17.53 -0.37
CA ILE A 90 4.68 -18.60 0.56
C ILE A 90 5.67 -18.65 1.71
N GLY A 91 5.15 -18.74 2.92
CA GLY A 91 5.93 -18.87 4.15
C GLY A 91 5.26 -19.82 5.13
N SER A 92 6.04 -20.33 6.06
CA SER A 92 5.56 -21.09 7.23
C SER A 92 5.25 -20.14 8.40
N GLU A 93 4.82 -20.70 9.53
CA GLU A 93 4.51 -19.93 10.74
C GLU A 93 5.64 -18.99 11.19
N PRO A 94 6.93 -19.39 11.27
CA PRO A 94 8.01 -18.48 11.68
C PRO A 94 8.16 -17.27 10.76
N GLN A 95 8.05 -17.45 9.43
CA GLN A 95 8.10 -16.34 8.48
C GLN A 95 6.90 -15.41 8.62
N TYR A 96 5.71 -15.95 8.87
CA TYR A 96 4.53 -15.14 9.10
C TYR A 96 4.65 -14.30 10.38
N GLN A 97 5.15 -14.86 11.47
CA GLN A 97 5.40 -14.12 12.71
C GLN A 97 6.42 -12.98 12.48
N GLU A 98 7.47 -13.24 11.73
CA GLU A 98 8.46 -12.22 11.37
C GLU A 98 7.84 -11.11 10.50
N TYR A 99 7.03 -11.46 9.50
CA TYR A 99 6.31 -10.48 8.68
C TYR A 99 5.39 -9.59 9.52
N ALA A 100 4.65 -10.19 10.46
CA ALA A 100 3.78 -9.46 11.37
C ALA A 100 4.58 -8.51 12.29
N ARG A 101 5.73 -8.96 12.80
CA ARG A 101 6.64 -8.17 13.63
C ARG A 101 7.17 -6.95 12.87
N LEU A 102 7.66 -7.14 11.64
CA LEU A 102 8.16 -6.06 10.78
C LEU A 102 7.06 -5.03 10.48
N GLY A 103 5.85 -5.47 10.18
CA GLY A 103 4.71 -4.58 9.96
C GLY A 103 4.34 -3.76 11.20
N PHE A 104 4.41 -4.35 12.38
CA PHE A 104 4.17 -3.64 13.64
C PHE A 104 5.25 -2.58 13.91
N GLU A 105 6.52 -2.91 13.70
CA GLU A 105 7.63 -1.98 13.89
C GLU A 105 7.54 -0.77 12.93
N GLN A 106 7.18 -1.01 11.66
CA GLN A 106 6.97 0.06 10.69
C GLN A 106 5.84 1.01 11.13
N LYS A 107 4.72 0.44 11.59
CA LYS A 107 3.59 1.23 12.09
C LYS A 107 3.99 2.07 13.29
N LEU A 108 4.70 1.49 14.26
CA LEU A 108 5.17 2.20 15.45
C LEU A 108 6.16 3.33 15.10
N ALA A 109 7.05 3.11 14.12
CA ALA A 109 7.97 4.13 13.63
C ALA A 109 7.22 5.30 12.97
N GLN A 110 6.19 5.01 12.19
CA GLN A 110 5.34 6.03 11.56
C GLN A 110 4.56 6.84 12.60
N GLU A 111 3.98 6.19 13.61
CA GLU A 111 3.28 6.88 14.71
C GLU A 111 4.20 7.82 15.48
N ARG A 112 5.45 7.41 15.74
CA ARG A 112 6.46 8.27 16.38
C ARG A 112 6.84 9.48 15.55
N GLN A 113 6.98 9.30 14.24
CA GLN A 113 7.27 10.39 13.32
C GLN A 113 6.12 11.40 13.28
N THR A 114 4.88 10.95 13.15
CA THR A 114 3.69 11.79 13.17
C THR A 114 3.59 12.58 14.48
N ALA A 115 3.81 11.93 15.62
CA ALA A 115 3.81 12.60 16.93
C ALA A 115 4.93 13.65 17.06
N ALA A 116 6.09 13.43 16.46
CA ALA A 116 7.18 14.40 16.44
C ALA A 116 6.82 15.64 15.59
N GLU A 117 6.23 15.43 14.42
CA GLU A 117 5.75 16.50 13.53
C GLU A 117 4.65 17.34 14.19
N GLU A 118 3.70 16.68 14.87
CA GLU A 118 2.63 17.38 15.63
C GLU A 118 3.19 18.22 16.78
N ASN A 119 4.17 17.72 17.52
CA ASN A 119 4.83 18.45 18.59
C ASN A 119 5.61 19.66 18.07
N GLU A 120 6.30 19.53 16.93
CA GLU A 120 6.99 20.64 16.27
C GLU A 120 6.01 21.72 15.84
N ALA A 121 4.91 21.34 15.17
CA ALA A 121 3.85 22.25 14.77
C ALA A 121 3.23 22.98 15.98
N ALA A 122 2.99 22.29 17.08
CA ALA A 122 2.45 22.86 18.30
C ALA A 122 3.43 23.86 18.96
N SER A 123 4.74 23.59 18.92
CA SER A 123 5.75 24.51 19.45
C SER A 123 5.86 25.78 18.61
N LEU A 124 5.85 25.68 17.28
CA LEU A 124 5.84 26.82 16.37
C LEU A 124 4.58 27.67 16.54
N PHE A 125 3.43 27.03 16.73
CA PHE A 125 2.19 27.75 17.02
C PHE A 125 2.28 28.53 18.32
N ALA A 126 2.74 27.91 19.40
CA ALA A 126 2.90 28.56 20.71
C ALA A 126 3.91 29.72 20.65
N GLU A 127 5.00 29.58 19.90
CA GLU A 127 5.99 30.63 19.71
C GLU A 127 5.41 31.82 18.92
N SER A 128 4.64 31.59 17.86
CA SER A 128 4.05 32.64 17.02
C SER A 128 2.97 33.45 17.71
N TRP A 129 2.20 32.82 18.60
CA TRP A 129 1.08 33.47 19.32
C TRP A 129 1.48 34.03 20.70
N GLY A 130 2.64 33.61 21.22
CA GLY A 130 3.14 34.02 22.55
C GLY A 130 2.22 33.64 23.71
N PRO A 131 2.39 34.23 24.90
CA PRO A 131 1.63 33.87 26.11
C PRO A 131 0.13 34.18 26.04
N SER A 132 -0.33 34.90 25.01
CA SER A 132 -1.73 35.36 24.90
C SER A 132 -2.71 34.30 24.38
N TRP A 133 -2.23 33.11 23.98
CA TRP A 133 -3.10 32.04 23.46
C TRP A 133 -3.68 31.10 24.54
N GLY A 134 -3.19 31.22 25.78
CA GLY A 134 -3.62 30.36 26.88
C GLY A 134 -5.04 30.62 27.36
N PRO A 135 -5.76 29.61 27.86
CA PRO A 135 -7.06 29.80 28.50
C PRO A 135 -6.86 30.57 29.82
N TRP A 136 -7.60 31.63 29.95
CA TRP A 136 -7.63 32.51 31.15
C TRP A 136 -8.73 32.05 32.08
#